data_ee906bd728b58090a6457e62327fe82c
#
_entry.id   ee906bd728b58090a6457e62327fe82c
#
_cell.length_a   1.000
_cell.length_b   1.000
_cell.length_c   1.000
_cell.angle_alpha   90.00
_cell.angle_beta   90.00
_cell.angle_gamma   90.00
#
_symmetry.space_group_name_H-M   'P 1'
#
loop_
_entity.id
_entity.type
_entity.pdbx_description
1 polymer ?
#
loop_
_entity_poly.entity_id
_entity_poly.type
_entity_poly.pdbx_seq_one_letter_code
_entity_poly.pdbx_strand_id
1 'polypeptide(L)'
;MKRFLWLGFVSLVYLICTGCGDTFRPIIIPNPPTFPNPAASNTVVSLNDNGAFVAGSVMAIDVSGDSVGSIGDVDIHPVHAVQQSAGEVLVVNQAVTEAGTGEDVGTASCLVQFPAPPGPALYVYDVCPSLTRLTFSGSTISSTGSVSLPIYSSPNFVAVAPSASTAYVTLPTYPTNPMDPQGSMVPSIAVVNTLENVLVATVPVGRNPYALAVTPDNTKLYVANQGDSTISGFNTQGPSQRVGSPASTSAAPIWLSPRSDSQEVYVLEESGTLASLSTVSTSGPDTLTEYPGLAVTGATTMTYDLNLNRLYIAGGQEMEMVDVSQSPPVLITTIPIQPFTLLSLPSAAATATSAAALPDGSRVYVASYATLPSELTISSVSSDGTNATYAYTLTAGHDLTQGVSVTVAGTHQTGFDGTFIVAAIVSATAVCPGTCFQVSNTAVLASTSVSASGTGSNIFPQVTVVNETSNSTETTVAVPGFPDATIAGSLYYVPACASARFRFTMAAGGDSTRAYLSSCDGGNVNIIDTSSDIYIENQPAPTGTRPTNPPTLQNAPQNPVFMIAGP
;
A
#
# COMPACT_ATOMS: atom_id res chain seq x y z
N MET A 1 -4.87 68.97 -6.83
CA MET A 1 -5.71 67.84 -6.33
C MET A 1 -5.98 66.74 -7.34
N LYS A 2 -6.26 66.97 -8.61
CA LYS A 2 -6.57 65.88 -9.58
C LYS A 2 -5.41 64.94 -9.91
N ARG A 3 -4.15 65.36 -9.81
CA ARG A 3 -2.99 64.49 -10.10
C ARG A 3 -2.64 63.54 -8.95
N PHE A 4 -2.94 63.87 -7.73
CA PHE A 4 -2.73 62.97 -6.57
C PHE A 4 -3.78 61.86 -6.48
N LEU A 5 -5.01 62.11 -6.93
CA LEU A 5 -6.07 61.08 -6.98
C LEU A 5 -5.75 59.98 -8.01
N TRP A 6 -5.09 60.33 -9.10
CA TRP A 6 -4.75 59.36 -10.16
C TRP A 6 -3.60 58.42 -9.75
N LEU A 7 -2.61 58.94 -9.03
CA LEU A 7 -1.53 58.14 -8.47
C LEU A 7 -2.03 57.17 -7.38
N GLY A 8 -2.97 57.57 -6.56
CA GLY A 8 -3.61 56.73 -5.55
C GLY A 8 -4.42 55.59 -6.18
N PHE A 9 -5.10 55.85 -7.29
CA PHE A 9 -5.90 54.85 -7.99
C PHE A 9 -5.02 53.83 -8.72
N VAL A 10 -3.94 54.23 -9.33
CA VAL A 10 -2.96 53.35 -9.96
C VAL A 10 -2.23 52.47 -8.94
N SER A 11 -1.88 53.04 -7.77
CA SER A 11 -1.29 52.24 -6.68
C SER A 11 -2.28 51.27 -6.06
N LEU A 12 -3.55 51.60 -5.95
CA LEU A 12 -4.61 50.71 -5.44
C LEU A 12 -4.89 49.56 -6.44
N VAL A 13 -4.90 49.85 -7.74
CA VAL A 13 -5.06 48.84 -8.78
C VAL A 13 -3.83 47.90 -8.82
N TYR A 14 -2.62 48.44 -8.58
CA TYR A 14 -1.40 47.60 -8.48
C TYR A 14 -1.42 46.70 -7.24
N LEU A 15 -1.93 47.18 -6.09
CA LEU A 15 -2.04 46.36 -4.88
C LEU A 15 -3.14 45.28 -5.01
N ILE A 16 -4.17 45.53 -5.80
CA ILE A 16 -5.23 44.52 -6.04
C ILE A 16 -4.76 43.47 -7.04
N CYS A 17 -3.87 43.80 -7.95
CA CYS A 17 -3.32 42.84 -8.93
C CYS A 17 -2.15 41.98 -8.41
N THR A 18 -1.50 42.37 -7.29
CA THR A 18 -0.42 41.54 -6.69
C THR A 18 -0.93 40.51 -5.68
N GLY A 19 -2.25 40.47 -5.46
CA GLY A 19 -2.91 39.51 -4.57
C GLY A 19 -3.52 38.30 -5.27
N CYS A 20 -3.49 38.25 -6.60
CA CYS A 20 -3.80 37.01 -7.33
C CYS A 20 -2.51 36.20 -7.46
N GLY A 21 -2.10 35.56 -6.37
CA GLY A 21 -1.17 34.44 -6.45
C GLY A 21 -1.73 33.39 -7.40
N ASP A 22 -0.87 32.72 -8.12
CA ASP A 22 -1.08 31.71 -9.16
C ASP A 22 -2.21 30.69 -8.90
N THR A 23 -3.46 31.16 -8.90
CA THR A 23 -4.63 30.27 -8.76
C THR A 23 -5.20 29.83 -10.11
N PHE A 24 -4.60 30.27 -11.21
CA PHE A 24 -4.98 29.81 -12.53
C PHE A 24 -3.87 28.94 -13.11
N ARG A 25 -3.83 27.69 -12.67
CA ARG A 25 -3.08 26.67 -13.41
C ARG A 25 -3.88 26.35 -14.67
N PRO A 26 -3.31 26.46 -15.87
CA PRO A 26 -3.96 25.90 -17.02
C PRO A 26 -4.12 24.40 -16.76
N ILE A 27 -5.34 23.91 -16.77
CA ILE A 27 -5.60 22.46 -16.83
C ILE A 27 -5.01 22.01 -18.16
N ILE A 28 -3.78 21.51 -18.12
CA ILE A 28 -3.23 20.80 -19.26
C ILE A 28 -3.92 19.44 -19.16
N ILE A 29 -5.01 19.28 -19.92
CA ILE A 29 -5.60 17.98 -20.14
C ILE A 29 -4.52 17.21 -20.92
N PRO A 30 -3.84 16.24 -20.31
CA PRO A 30 -2.85 15.45 -21.04
C PRO A 30 -3.56 14.83 -22.21
N ASN A 31 -2.93 14.82 -23.39
CA ASN A 31 -3.41 13.97 -24.46
C ASN A 31 -3.50 12.56 -23.88
N PRO A 32 -4.68 11.91 -23.89
CA PRO A 32 -4.78 10.57 -23.35
C PRO A 32 -3.72 9.72 -24.04
N PRO A 33 -2.87 9.03 -23.28
CA PRO A 33 -1.88 8.14 -23.88
C PRO A 33 -2.61 7.12 -24.73
N THR A 34 -2.04 6.81 -25.85
CA THR A 34 -2.67 5.95 -26.84
C THR A 34 -2.83 4.50 -26.38
N PHE A 35 -2.34 4.10 -25.20
CA PHE A 35 -2.60 2.79 -24.58
C PHE A 35 -2.07 2.69 -23.15
N PRO A 36 -2.72 1.86 -22.31
CA PRO A 36 -4.06 2.11 -21.79
C PRO A 36 -3.93 2.93 -20.52
N ASN A 37 -3.92 4.25 -20.68
CA ASN A 37 -4.26 5.06 -19.53
C ASN A 37 -5.78 5.22 -19.60
N PRO A 38 -6.50 4.71 -18.59
CA PRO A 38 -7.91 5.01 -18.50
C PRO A 38 -8.10 6.52 -18.50
N ALA A 39 -9.22 6.97 -19.04
CA ALA A 39 -9.60 8.38 -19.02
C ALA A 39 -9.41 8.96 -17.60
N ALA A 40 -9.04 10.25 -17.51
CA ALA A 40 -8.85 10.92 -16.26
C ALA A 40 -10.01 10.57 -15.32
N SER A 41 -9.68 9.87 -14.26
CA SER A 41 -10.66 9.30 -13.36
C SER A 41 -11.10 10.36 -12.35
N ASN A 42 -12.40 10.46 -12.16
CA ASN A 42 -12.97 11.26 -11.09
C ASN A 42 -13.06 10.50 -9.77
N THR A 43 -12.46 9.33 -9.68
CA THR A 43 -12.55 8.43 -8.54
C THR A 43 -11.17 7.96 -8.12
N VAL A 44 -10.92 7.88 -6.83
CA VAL A 44 -9.77 7.20 -6.24
C VAL A 44 -10.28 5.97 -5.50
N VAL A 45 -9.57 4.87 -5.63
CA VAL A 45 -9.97 3.57 -5.09
C VAL A 45 -8.99 3.15 -4.01
N SER A 46 -9.49 2.95 -2.79
CA SER A 46 -8.73 2.41 -1.65
C SER A 46 -9.14 0.97 -1.38
N LEU A 47 -8.15 0.09 -1.30
CA LEU A 47 -8.29 -1.29 -0.81
C LEU A 47 -8.14 -1.31 0.70
N ASN A 48 -9.07 -1.99 1.40
CA ASN A 48 -9.04 -2.09 2.85
C ASN A 48 -9.03 -3.56 3.27
N ASP A 49 -8.02 -3.93 4.03
CA ASP A 49 -7.92 -5.23 4.68
C ASP A 49 -8.60 -5.17 6.05
N ASN A 50 -9.61 -5.98 6.23
CA ASN A 50 -10.41 -6.04 7.45
C ASN A 50 -10.03 -7.25 8.34
N GLY A 51 -8.90 -7.87 8.07
CA GLY A 51 -8.36 -9.00 8.84
C GLY A 51 -8.87 -10.37 8.38
N ALA A 52 -8.38 -11.41 9.04
CA ALA A 52 -8.53 -12.79 8.60
C ALA A 52 -9.97 -13.34 8.56
N PHE A 53 -10.90 -12.69 9.23
CA PHE A 53 -12.25 -13.23 9.44
C PHE A 53 -13.36 -12.35 8.86
N VAL A 54 -13.00 -11.29 8.17
CA VAL A 54 -13.94 -10.32 7.59
C VAL A 54 -13.56 -10.07 6.15
N ALA A 55 -14.55 -10.03 5.28
CA ALA A 55 -14.35 -9.63 3.90
C ALA A 55 -13.64 -8.27 3.85
N GLY A 56 -12.68 -8.14 2.95
CA GLY A 56 -12.08 -6.87 2.64
C GLY A 56 -13.08 -5.93 1.97
N SER A 57 -12.76 -4.67 1.88
CA SER A 57 -13.59 -3.70 1.19
C SER A 57 -12.80 -2.86 0.22
N VAL A 58 -13.51 -2.31 -0.74
CA VAL A 58 -13.02 -1.28 -1.65
C VAL A 58 -13.85 -0.03 -1.45
N MET A 59 -13.19 1.08 -1.21
CA MET A 59 -13.82 2.38 -1.04
C MET A 59 -13.53 3.24 -2.26
N ALA A 60 -14.58 3.73 -2.92
CA ALA A 60 -14.48 4.71 -3.99
C ALA A 60 -14.68 6.11 -3.43
N ILE A 61 -13.70 6.97 -3.61
CA ILE A 61 -13.75 8.39 -3.22
C ILE A 61 -13.96 9.23 -4.47
N ASP A 62 -15.02 10.01 -4.49
CA ASP A 62 -15.30 10.97 -5.56
C ASP A 62 -14.38 12.19 -5.40
N VAL A 63 -13.53 12.43 -6.39
CA VAL A 63 -12.54 13.51 -6.39
C VAL A 63 -13.22 14.89 -6.38
N SER A 64 -14.41 15.01 -6.97
CA SER A 64 -15.12 16.29 -7.08
C SER A 64 -15.74 16.77 -5.76
N GLY A 65 -16.04 15.84 -4.86
CA GLY A 65 -16.73 16.13 -3.59
C GLY A 65 -16.00 15.65 -2.35
N ASP A 66 -14.81 15.09 -2.50
CA ASP A 66 -13.98 14.53 -1.41
C ASP A 66 -14.75 13.54 -0.51
N SER A 67 -15.77 12.89 -1.06
CA SER A 67 -16.70 12.05 -0.32
C SER A 67 -16.66 10.59 -0.79
N VAL A 68 -16.94 9.68 0.14
CA VAL A 68 -17.12 8.26 -0.20
C VAL A 68 -18.41 8.10 -1.02
N GLY A 69 -18.27 7.78 -2.29
CA GLY A 69 -19.41 7.55 -3.18
C GLY A 69 -20.02 6.17 -2.95
N SER A 70 -19.19 5.14 -2.78
CA SER A 70 -19.64 3.76 -2.59
C SER A 70 -18.56 2.89 -1.95
N ILE A 71 -19.02 1.81 -1.34
CA ILE A 71 -18.19 0.75 -0.79
C ILE A 71 -18.59 -0.55 -1.47
N GLY A 72 -17.62 -1.32 -1.93
CA GLY A 72 -17.80 -2.65 -2.48
C GLY A 72 -17.07 -3.68 -1.60
N ASP A 73 -17.69 -4.85 -1.43
CA ASP A 73 -17.06 -5.97 -0.75
C ASP A 73 -16.14 -6.71 -1.72
N VAL A 74 -15.01 -7.16 -1.19
CA VAL A 74 -14.09 -8.09 -1.83
C VAL A 74 -13.83 -9.27 -0.90
N ASP A 75 -13.08 -10.26 -1.35
CA ASP A 75 -12.76 -11.40 -0.50
C ASP A 75 -11.73 -11.03 0.58
N ILE A 76 -11.33 -11.99 1.40
CA ILE A 76 -10.47 -11.79 2.57
C ILE A 76 -9.04 -11.44 2.13
N HIS A 77 -8.39 -10.50 2.83
CA HIS A 77 -7.03 -10.02 2.59
C HIS A 77 -6.78 -9.53 1.16
N PRO A 78 -7.44 -8.46 0.74
CA PRO A 78 -7.08 -7.79 -0.50
C PRO A 78 -5.67 -7.20 -0.39
N VAL A 79 -4.82 -7.44 -1.39
CA VAL A 79 -3.40 -7.05 -1.33
C VAL A 79 -2.96 -6.15 -2.47
N HIS A 80 -3.63 -6.22 -3.62
CA HIS A 80 -3.27 -5.42 -4.78
C HIS A 80 -4.48 -5.23 -5.70
N ALA A 81 -4.53 -4.09 -6.36
CA ALA A 81 -5.55 -3.79 -7.36
C ALA A 81 -4.93 -3.17 -8.61
N VAL A 82 -5.61 -3.34 -9.72
CA VAL A 82 -5.27 -2.69 -10.98
C VAL A 82 -6.56 -2.26 -11.69
N GLN A 83 -6.52 -1.11 -12.32
CA GLN A 83 -7.59 -0.70 -13.21
C GLN A 83 -7.54 -1.53 -14.49
N GLN A 84 -8.64 -2.21 -14.80
CA GLN A 84 -8.77 -3.03 -16.01
C GLN A 84 -9.23 -2.20 -17.20
N SER A 85 -10.18 -1.31 -16.99
CA SER A 85 -10.77 -0.44 -18.00
C SER A 85 -11.32 0.85 -17.35
N ALA A 86 -11.90 1.74 -18.14
CA ALA A 86 -12.49 2.98 -17.63
C ALA A 86 -13.65 2.79 -16.63
N GLY A 87 -14.11 1.59 -16.37
CA GLY A 87 -15.18 1.30 -15.43
C GLY A 87 -14.96 0.03 -14.63
N GLU A 88 -13.74 -0.51 -14.62
CA GLU A 88 -13.49 -1.81 -14.00
C GLU A 88 -12.16 -1.85 -13.26
N VAL A 89 -12.17 -2.45 -12.07
CA VAL A 89 -11.01 -2.70 -11.23
C VAL A 89 -10.95 -4.18 -10.87
N LEU A 90 -9.77 -4.76 -10.95
CA LEU A 90 -9.49 -6.11 -10.47
C LEU A 90 -8.74 -6.04 -9.14
N VAL A 91 -9.18 -6.84 -8.18
CA VAL A 91 -8.62 -6.93 -6.83
C VAL A 91 -8.14 -8.35 -6.57
N VAL A 92 -6.88 -8.48 -6.15
CA VAL A 92 -6.33 -9.76 -5.68
C VAL A 92 -6.57 -9.90 -4.20
N ASN A 93 -7.16 -11.02 -3.81
CA ASN A 93 -7.43 -11.40 -2.44
C ASN A 93 -6.61 -12.64 -2.09
N GLN A 94 -5.91 -12.58 -0.98
CA GLN A 94 -4.90 -13.57 -0.61
C GLN A 94 -5.50 -14.61 0.29
N ALA A 95 -6.61 -14.78 0.65
CA ALA A 95 -7.17 -15.73 1.61
C ALA A 95 -6.17 -16.27 2.65
N VAL A 96 -6.46 -16.15 3.90
CA VAL A 96 -5.58 -16.67 4.95
C VAL A 96 -5.92 -18.11 5.23
N THR A 97 -4.96 -18.98 4.99
CA THR A 97 -4.95 -20.32 5.56
C THR A 97 -4.22 -20.27 6.89
N GLU A 98 -4.88 -19.86 7.97
CA GLU A 98 -4.33 -20.17 9.27
C GLU A 98 -4.41 -21.68 9.48
N ALA A 99 -3.26 -22.31 9.38
CA ALA A 99 -3.07 -23.70 9.76
C ALA A 99 -3.38 -23.84 11.26
N GLY A 100 -4.44 -24.52 11.62
CA GLY A 100 -4.52 -24.98 12.97
C GLY A 100 -5.89 -25.40 13.51
N THR A 101 -6.99 -24.98 12.97
CA THR A 101 -8.31 -25.30 13.55
C THR A 101 -9.41 -25.60 12.54
N GLY A 102 -9.15 -25.51 11.25
CA GLY A 102 -10.10 -25.83 10.21
C GLY A 102 -9.89 -27.24 9.67
N GLU A 103 -10.84 -28.12 9.80
CA GLU A 103 -10.89 -29.31 8.95
C GLU A 103 -11.17 -28.84 7.52
N ASP A 104 -10.32 -29.26 6.58
CA ASP A 104 -10.52 -29.04 5.15
C ASP A 104 -11.80 -29.76 4.72
N VAL A 105 -12.88 -29.01 4.56
CA VAL A 105 -14.19 -29.58 4.27
C VAL A 105 -14.33 -29.83 2.77
N GLY A 106 -13.56 -30.79 2.29
CA GLY A 106 -13.79 -31.41 1.00
C GLY A 106 -13.19 -30.71 -0.20
N THR A 107 -12.74 -31.50 -1.11
CA THR A 107 -11.92 -31.26 -2.30
C THR A 107 -12.52 -30.35 -3.38
N ALA A 108 -13.64 -29.70 -3.14
CA ALA A 108 -14.33 -28.89 -4.14
C ALA A 108 -14.72 -27.47 -3.68
N SER A 109 -14.60 -27.15 -2.40
CA SER A 109 -14.94 -25.82 -1.90
C SER A 109 -13.82 -25.29 -1.03
N CYS A 110 -13.43 -24.06 -1.29
CA CYS A 110 -12.49 -23.32 -0.46
C CYS A 110 -13.14 -22.81 0.83
N LEU A 111 -14.09 -23.55 1.36
CA LEU A 111 -14.81 -23.20 2.57
C LEU A 111 -14.00 -23.68 3.77
N VAL A 112 -13.64 -22.78 4.65
CA VAL A 112 -13.00 -23.08 5.94
C VAL A 112 -14.00 -22.79 7.06
N GLN A 113 -14.07 -23.69 8.03
CA GLN A 113 -14.87 -23.50 9.23
C GLN A 113 -14.01 -22.90 10.34
N PHE A 114 -14.35 -21.72 10.79
CA PHE A 114 -13.71 -21.10 11.95
C PHE A 114 -14.60 -21.24 13.19
N PRO A 115 -14.02 -21.55 14.38
CA PRO A 115 -14.79 -21.53 15.61
C PRO A 115 -15.23 -20.11 15.93
N ALA A 116 -16.49 -19.93 16.29
CA ALA A 116 -16.98 -18.66 16.78
C ALA A 116 -16.42 -18.36 18.17
N PRO A 117 -15.88 -17.19 18.44
CA PRO A 117 -15.62 -16.78 19.81
C PRO A 117 -16.89 -16.16 20.46
N PRO A 118 -17.14 -16.40 21.74
CA PRO A 118 -16.84 -17.57 22.55
C PRO A 118 -17.99 -18.59 22.47
N GLY A 119 -17.88 -19.64 21.65
CA GLY A 119 -18.95 -20.64 21.59
C GLY A 119 -18.74 -21.76 20.56
N PRO A 120 -19.58 -22.80 20.59
CA PRO A 120 -19.40 -23.96 19.74
C PRO A 120 -19.91 -23.77 18.29
N ALA A 121 -20.36 -22.59 17.92
CA ALA A 121 -20.81 -22.35 16.54
C ALA A 121 -19.60 -22.24 15.60
N LEU A 122 -19.67 -22.98 14.51
CA LEU A 122 -18.67 -22.92 13.42
C LEU A 122 -19.20 -21.98 12.35
N TYR A 123 -18.34 -21.06 11.91
CA TYR A 123 -18.61 -20.23 10.73
C TYR A 123 -17.90 -20.82 9.54
N VAL A 124 -18.59 -20.85 8.41
CA VAL A 124 -18.04 -21.31 7.14
C VAL A 124 -17.75 -20.07 6.31
N TYR A 125 -16.49 -19.90 5.93
CA TYR A 125 -16.04 -18.81 5.06
C TYR A 125 -15.47 -19.37 3.77
N ASP A 126 -15.67 -18.64 2.69
CA ASP A 126 -14.91 -18.85 1.47
C ASP A 126 -13.53 -18.19 1.67
N VAL A 127 -12.53 -19.03 1.77
CA VAL A 127 -11.12 -18.61 1.97
C VAL A 127 -10.25 -18.91 0.76
N CYS A 128 -10.86 -19.12 -0.40
CA CYS A 128 -10.09 -19.21 -1.63
C CYS A 128 -9.37 -17.92 -1.91
N PRO A 129 -8.11 -18.00 -2.29
CA PRO A 129 -7.50 -16.92 -3.04
C PRO A 129 -8.34 -16.61 -4.26
N SER A 130 -8.50 -15.34 -4.56
CA SER A 130 -9.39 -14.95 -5.64
C SER A 130 -8.94 -13.69 -6.38
N LEU A 131 -9.50 -13.51 -7.56
CA LEU A 131 -9.45 -12.26 -8.30
C LEU A 131 -10.88 -11.72 -8.42
N THR A 132 -11.21 -10.70 -7.65
CA THR A 132 -12.52 -10.06 -7.65
C THR A 132 -12.56 -8.96 -8.71
N ARG A 133 -13.62 -8.95 -9.52
CA ARG A 133 -13.89 -7.91 -10.50
C ARG A 133 -14.97 -6.97 -9.98
N LEU A 134 -14.65 -5.69 -9.95
CA LEU A 134 -15.55 -4.62 -9.57
C LEU A 134 -15.86 -3.76 -10.78
N THR A 135 -17.11 -3.39 -10.97
CA THR A 135 -17.56 -2.42 -11.97
C THR A 135 -17.95 -1.12 -11.30
N PHE A 136 -17.62 -0.03 -11.95
CA PHE A 136 -17.88 1.33 -11.50
C PHE A 136 -18.87 2.01 -12.46
N SER A 137 -19.84 2.70 -11.88
CA SER A 137 -20.71 3.62 -12.59
C SER A 137 -20.67 4.96 -11.84
N GLY A 138 -19.79 5.86 -12.30
CA GLY A 138 -19.36 6.98 -11.49
C GLY A 138 -18.66 6.47 -10.22
N SER A 139 -19.01 6.98 -9.07
CA SER A 139 -18.50 6.51 -7.77
C SER A 139 -19.26 5.32 -7.17
N THR A 140 -20.19 4.69 -7.91
CA THR A 140 -20.93 3.51 -7.44
C THR A 140 -20.22 2.23 -7.84
N ILE A 141 -19.95 1.35 -6.87
CA ILE A 141 -19.29 0.07 -7.05
C ILE A 141 -20.30 -1.07 -7.08
N SER A 142 -20.09 -2.02 -7.97
CA SER A 142 -20.81 -3.30 -8.00
C SER A 142 -19.82 -4.44 -8.19
N SER A 143 -19.88 -5.47 -7.35
CA SER A 143 -19.12 -6.70 -7.60
C SER A 143 -19.78 -7.48 -8.73
N THR A 144 -19.02 -7.79 -9.78
CA THR A 144 -19.52 -8.53 -10.97
C THR A 144 -19.05 -9.96 -11.02
N GLY A 145 -18.33 -10.42 -10.02
CA GLY A 145 -17.88 -11.79 -9.87
C GLY A 145 -16.46 -11.91 -9.35
N SER A 146 -16.14 -13.11 -8.91
CA SER A 146 -14.83 -13.49 -8.41
C SER A 146 -14.37 -14.75 -9.13
N VAL A 147 -13.09 -14.79 -9.49
CA VAL A 147 -12.44 -15.97 -10.05
C VAL A 147 -11.64 -16.63 -8.94
N SER A 148 -11.99 -17.84 -8.57
CA SER A 148 -11.20 -18.62 -7.61
C SER A 148 -9.82 -18.95 -8.19
N LEU A 149 -8.80 -18.65 -7.44
CA LEU A 149 -7.42 -19.01 -7.73
C LEU A 149 -7.07 -20.31 -7.00
N PRO A 150 -5.99 -20.99 -7.39
CA PRO A 150 -5.59 -22.23 -6.74
C PRO A 150 -5.39 -22.08 -5.22
N ILE A 151 -5.93 -23.00 -4.45
CA ILE A 151 -5.80 -23.03 -2.98
C ILE A 151 -4.33 -23.00 -2.59
N TYR A 152 -3.99 -22.33 -1.49
CA TYR A 152 -2.64 -22.19 -0.95
C TYR A 152 -1.64 -21.45 -1.87
N SER A 153 -2.11 -20.80 -2.93
CA SER A 153 -1.21 -20.13 -3.88
C SER A 153 -0.71 -18.76 -3.43
N SER A 154 -1.29 -18.18 -2.38
CA SER A 154 -0.92 -16.88 -1.78
C SER A 154 -0.68 -15.78 -2.81
N PRO A 155 -1.65 -15.46 -3.69
CA PRO A 155 -1.46 -14.47 -4.75
C PRO A 155 -1.16 -13.10 -4.15
N ASN A 156 -0.31 -12.30 -4.80
CA ASN A 156 0.10 -11.02 -4.24
C ASN A 156 0.19 -9.85 -5.23
N PHE A 157 0.01 -10.10 -6.51
CA PHE A 157 0.07 -9.04 -7.54
C PHE A 157 -0.79 -9.39 -8.74
N VAL A 158 -1.39 -8.38 -9.37
CA VAL A 158 -2.13 -8.51 -10.63
C VAL A 158 -1.65 -7.48 -11.64
N ALA A 159 -1.54 -7.90 -12.89
CA ALA A 159 -1.37 -7.04 -14.05
C ALA A 159 -2.41 -7.40 -15.10
N VAL A 160 -2.86 -6.42 -15.86
CA VAL A 160 -3.87 -6.58 -16.93
C VAL A 160 -3.23 -6.33 -18.27
N ALA A 161 -3.58 -7.18 -19.23
CA ALA A 161 -3.22 -6.95 -20.62
C ALA A 161 -3.89 -5.66 -21.15
N PRO A 162 -3.22 -4.87 -21.98
CA PRO A 162 -3.80 -3.68 -22.58
C PRO A 162 -5.13 -3.89 -23.29
N SER A 163 -5.39 -5.11 -23.78
CA SER A 163 -6.69 -5.48 -24.35
C SER A 163 -7.83 -5.58 -23.31
N ALA A 164 -7.51 -5.48 -22.02
CA ALA A 164 -8.43 -5.67 -20.90
C ALA A 164 -9.12 -7.05 -20.83
N SER A 165 -8.77 -7.99 -21.72
CA SER A 165 -9.39 -9.32 -21.79
C SER A 165 -8.66 -10.40 -20.98
N THR A 166 -7.45 -10.11 -20.54
CA THR A 166 -6.61 -11.07 -19.82
C THR A 166 -5.94 -10.39 -18.63
N ALA A 167 -6.01 -11.03 -17.47
CA ALA A 167 -5.27 -10.66 -16.29
C ALA A 167 -4.26 -11.75 -15.93
N TYR A 168 -3.16 -11.35 -15.34
CA TYR A 168 -2.09 -12.21 -14.86
C TYR A 168 -1.92 -11.99 -13.36
N VAL A 169 -1.88 -13.07 -12.58
CA VAL A 169 -1.76 -13.00 -11.12
C VAL A 169 -0.59 -13.85 -10.67
N THR A 170 0.27 -13.34 -9.80
CA THR A 170 1.36 -14.12 -9.22
C THR A 170 0.85 -15.11 -8.19
N LEU A 171 1.39 -16.32 -8.22
CA LEU A 171 1.08 -17.44 -7.32
C LEU A 171 2.36 -17.97 -6.68
N PRO A 172 2.90 -17.32 -5.63
CA PRO A 172 4.20 -17.66 -5.04
C PRO A 172 4.29 -19.08 -4.48
N THR A 173 3.21 -19.60 -3.94
CA THR A 173 3.19 -20.88 -3.20
C THR A 173 2.27 -21.93 -3.83
N TYR A 174 2.05 -21.88 -5.15
CA TYR A 174 1.13 -22.79 -5.83
C TYR A 174 1.55 -24.27 -5.63
N PRO A 175 0.76 -25.07 -4.90
CA PRO A 175 1.06 -26.50 -4.70
C PRO A 175 0.66 -27.31 -5.94
N THR A 176 1.51 -28.24 -6.34
CA THR A 176 1.21 -29.19 -7.44
C THR A 176 0.16 -30.22 -7.05
N ASN A 177 0.02 -30.49 -5.75
CA ASN A 177 -0.98 -31.38 -5.20
C ASN A 177 -1.70 -30.68 -4.05
N PRO A 178 -2.94 -30.25 -4.23
CA PRO A 178 -3.71 -29.58 -3.18
C PRO A 178 -4.00 -30.47 -1.96
N MET A 179 -3.86 -31.80 -2.09
CA MET A 179 -3.98 -32.74 -0.97
C MET A 179 -2.67 -32.88 -0.16
N ASP A 180 -1.58 -32.29 -0.64
CA ASP A 180 -0.31 -32.18 0.07
C ASP A 180 0.28 -30.79 -0.16
N PRO A 181 -0.27 -29.76 0.50
CA PRO A 181 0.14 -28.36 0.30
C PRO A 181 1.57 -28.09 0.77
N GLN A 182 2.14 -28.97 1.59
CA GLN A 182 3.53 -28.92 2.04
C GLN A 182 4.49 -29.69 1.11
N GLY A 183 3.95 -30.35 0.09
CA GLY A 183 4.70 -31.08 -0.91
C GLY A 183 5.38 -30.18 -1.94
N SER A 184 5.48 -30.67 -3.15
CA SER A 184 6.14 -29.92 -4.24
C SER A 184 5.36 -28.67 -4.61
N MET A 185 5.92 -27.50 -4.34
CA MET A 185 5.38 -26.21 -4.80
C MET A 185 6.01 -25.82 -6.14
N VAL A 186 5.20 -25.36 -7.09
CA VAL A 186 5.66 -24.80 -8.36
C VAL A 186 5.16 -23.37 -8.45
N PRO A 187 6.00 -22.37 -8.08
CA PRO A 187 5.64 -20.97 -8.24
C PRO A 187 5.20 -20.69 -9.67
N SER A 188 4.09 -20.01 -9.81
CA SER A 188 3.41 -19.86 -11.10
C SER A 188 2.79 -18.48 -11.25
N ILE A 189 2.29 -18.20 -12.42
CA ILE A 189 1.30 -17.14 -12.66
C ILE A 189 -0.01 -17.77 -13.10
N ALA A 190 -1.12 -17.20 -12.63
CA ALA A 190 -2.46 -17.49 -13.16
C ALA A 190 -2.72 -16.61 -14.38
N VAL A 191 -3.31 -17.19 -15.40
CA VAL A 191 -3.81 -16.49 -16.59
C VAL A 191 -5.33 -16.54 -16.51
N VAL A 192 -5.96 -15.39 -16.39
CA VAL A 192 -7.41 -15.25 -16.18
C VAL A 192 -8.02 -14.54 -17.38
N ASN A 193 -9.03 -15.15 -17.99
CA ASN A 193 -9.91 -14.46 -18.94
C ASN A 193 -10.90 -13.61 -18.16
N THR A 194 -10.75 -12.31 -18.24
CA THR A 194 -11.57 -11.35 -17.48
C THR A 194 -12.95 -11.15 -18.07
N LEU A 195 -13.15 -11.45 -19.36
CA LEU A 195 -14.46 -11.35 -20.00
C LEU A 195 -15.40 -12.49 -19.59
N GLU A 196 -14.82 -13.68 -19.42
CA GLU A 196 -15.56 -14.89 -19.04
C GLU A 196 -15.49 -15.17 -17.55
N ASN A 197 -14.66 -14.44 -16.79
CA ASN A 197 -14.38 -14.67 -15.37
C ASN A 197 -13.90 -16.10 -15.08
N VAL A 198 -12.92 -16.58 -15.85
CA VAL A 198 -12.40 -17.95 -15.68
C VAL A 198 -10.86 -17.97 -15.63
N LEU A 199 -10.33 -18.86 -14.79
CA LEU A 199 -8.92 -19.24 -14.81
C LEU A 199 -8.66 -20.11 -16.04
N VAL A 200 -7.84 -19.60 -16.98
CA VAL A 200 -7.53 -20.29 -18.23
C VAL A 200 -6.35 -21.25 -18.06
N ALA A 201 -5.32 -20.82 -17.36
CA ALA A 201 -4.09 -21.59 -17.19
C ALA A 201 -3.29 -21.12 -15.98
N THR A 202 -2.41 -21.99 -15.51
CA THR A 202 -1.27 -21.66 -14.63
C THR A 202 0.03 -21.92 -15.35
N VAL A 203 0.98 -21.00 -15.28
CA VAL A 203 2.26 -21.06 -15.99
C VAL A 203 3.40 -21.01 -14.98
N PRO A 204 4.27 -22.03 -14.93
CA PRO A 204 5.42 -22.05 -14.03
C PRO A 204 6.40 -20.91 -14.28
N VAL A 205 6.88 -20.29 -13.21
CA VAL A 205 7.86 -19.20 -13.21
C VAL A 205 9.03 -19.49 -12.25
N GLY A 206 9.84 -18.51 -11.92
CA GLY A 206 10.86 -18.64 -10.88
C GLY A 206 10.26 -18.56 -9.48
N ARG A 207 11.11 -18.74 -8.44
CA ARG A 207 10.69 -18.74 -7.04
C ARG A 207 10.22 -17.37 -6.59
N ASN A 208 9.18 -17.37 -5.77
CA ASN A 208 8.55 -16.19 -5.19
C ASN A 208 8.27 -15.09 -6.24
N PRO A 209 7.39 -15.34 -7.22
CA PRO A 209 6.98 -14.32 -8.17
C PRO A 209 6.28 -13.18 -7.42
N TYR A 210 6.79 -11.95 -7.53
CA TYR A 210 6.43 -10.84 -6.67
C TYR A 210 5.72 -9.70 -7.38
N ALA A 211 6.14 -9.36 -8.60
CA ALA A 211 5.54 -8.32 -9.42
C ALA A 211 5.41 -8.77 -10.88
N LEU A 212 4.48 -8.15 -11.59
CA LEU A 212 4.17 -8.42 -12.99
C LEU A 212 4.12 -7.10 -13.77
N ALA A 213 4.50 -7.15 -15.04
CA ALA A 213 4.28 -6.07 -15.99
C ALA A 213 3.96 -6.62 -17.38
N VAL A 214 2.92 -6.06 -18.01
CA VAL A 214 2.60 -6.31 -19.42
C VAL A 214 3.04 -5.09 -20.22
N THR A 215 3.73 -5.30 -21.33
CA THR A 215 4.13 -4.19 -22.21
C THR A 215 2.90 -3.51 -22.83
N PRO A 216 2.91 -2.16 -23.00
CA PRO A 216 1.78 -1.43 -23.55
C PRO A 216 1.32 -1.89 -24.95
N ASP A 217 2.22 -2.44 -25.76
CA ASP A 217 1.90 -3.05 -27.06
C ASP A 217 1.25 -4.45 -26.95
N ASN A 218 1.04 -4.94 -25.73
CA ASN A 218 0.47 -6.24 -25.46
C ASN A 218 1.24 -7.41 -26.09
N THR A 219 2.55 -7.32 -26.22
CA THR A 219 3.36 -8.40 -26.81
C THR A 219 4.05 -9.26 -25.77
N LYS A 220 4.47 -8.69 -24.64
CA LYS A 220 5.24 -9.38 -23.61
C LYS A 220 4.68 -9.17 -22.20
N LEU A 221 4.83 -10.21 -21.39
CA LEU A 221 4.61 -10.22 -19.95
C LEU A 221 5.92 -10.51 -19.27
N TYR A 222 6.25 -9.74 -18.24
CA TYR A 222 7.41 -9.95 -17.38
C TYR A 222 7.00 -10.28 -15.96
N VAL A 223 7.76 -11.16 -15.33
CA VAL A 223 7.56 -11.64 -13.97
C VAL A 223 8.85 -11.45 -13.18
N ALA A 224 8.78 -10.68 -12.11
CA ALA A 224 9.86 -10.54 -11.14
C ALA A 224 9.85 -11.74 -10.19
N ASN A 225 10.85 -12.62 -10.33
CA ASN A 225 11.03 -13.78 -9.46
C ASN A 225 11.97 -13.36 -8.32
N GLN A 226 11.41 -12.86 -7.24
CA GLN A 226 12.17 -12.33 -6.11
C GLN A 226 13.09 -13.38 -5.50
N GLY A 227 12.61 -14.61 -5.32
CA GLY A 227 13.36 -15.70 -4.70
C GLY A 227 14.51 -16.26 -5.54
N ASP A 228 14.56 -15.95 -6.83
CA ASP A 228 15.63 -16.38 -7.74
C ASP A 228 16.52 -15.22 -8.21
N SER A 229 16.19 -13.99 -7.86
CA SER A 229 16.83 -12.78 -8.41
C SER A 229 16.86 -12.80 -9.94
N THR A 230 15.70 -13.05 -10.56
CA THR A 230 15.57 -13.12 -12.01
C THR A 230 14.27 -12.47 -12.51
N ILE A 231 14.27 -12.08 -13.78
CA ILE A 231 13.08 -11.66 -14.52
C ILE A 231 12.78 -12.70 -15.60
N SER A 232 11.58 -13.27 -15.60
CA SER A 232 11.09 -14.17 -16.67
C SER A 232 10.24 -13.39 -17.64
N GLY A 233 10.51 -13.51 -18.95
CA GLY A 233 9.69 -12.95 -20.02
C GLY A 233 8.80 -14.01 -20.67
N PHE A 234 7.61 -13.65 -21.06
CA PHE A 234 6.63 -14.49 -21.76
C PHE A 234 5.97 -13.74 -22.90
N ASN A 235 5.56 -14.47 -23.92
CA ASN A 235 4.75 -13.92 -25.01
C ASN A 235 3.27 -13.92 -24.57
N THR A 236 2.59 -12.78 -24.64
CA THR A 236 1.18 -12.68 -24.23
C THR A 236 0.23 -13.44 -25.15
N GLN A 237 0.61 -13.68 -26.42
CA GLN A 237 -0.18 -14.46 -27.38
C GLN A 237 -0.11 -15.98 -27.10
N GLY A 238 0.83 -16.41 -26.26
CA GLY A 238 0.97 -17.78 -25.79
C GLY A 238 1.75 -17.75 -24.46
N PRO A 239 1.10 -17.47 -23.34
CA PRO A 239 1.79 -17.23 -22.05
C PRO A 239 2.59 -18.44 -21.55
N SER A 240 2.37 -19.63 -22.10
CA SER A 240 3.23 -20.80 -21.85
C SER A 240 4.58 -20.73 -22.60
N GLN A 241 4.76 -19.78 -23.51
CA GLN A 241 6.01 -19.61 -24.26
C GLN A 241 6.90 -18.55 -23.61
N ARG A 242 7.94 -19.02 -22.93
CA ARG A 242 9.01 -18.14 -22.43
C ARG A 242 9.74 -17.49 -23.60
N VAL A 243 10.10 -16.23 -23.39
CA VAL A 243 11.02 -15.50 -24.26
C VAL A 243 12.44 -15.67 -23.67
N GLY A 244 13.20 -16.60 -24.20
CA GLY A 244 14.57 -16.85 -23.76
C GLY A 244 14.70 -17.42 -22.34
N SER A 245 15.91 -17.33 -21.79
CA SER A 245 16.19 -17.62 -20.38
C SER A 245 15.84 -16.42 -19.51
N PRO A 246 15.50 -16.65 -18.22
CA PRO A 246 15.33 -15.53 -17.29
C PRO A 246 16.57 -14.64 -17.22
N ALA A 247 16.38 -13.33 -17.21
CA ALA A 247 17.45 -12.35 -16.98
C ALA A 247 17.78 -12.30 -15.49
N SER A 248 19.08 -12.36 -15.13
CA SER A 248 19.52 -12.29 -13.73
C SER A 248 19.67 -10.83 -13.29
N THR A 249 19.23 -10.52 -12.08
CA THR A 249 19.39 -9.24 -11.38
C THR A 249 20.43 -9.38 -10.26
N SER A 250 21.06 -8.28 -9.85
CA SER A 250 22.06 -8.28 -8.77
C SER A 250 21.43 -8.51 -7.38
N ALA A 251 20.20 -8.05 -7.19
CA ALA A 251 19.39 -8.28 -6.00
C ALA A 251 17.98 -8.72 -6.40
N ALA A 252 17.18 -9.08 -5.43
CA ALA A 252 15.80 -9.54 -5.65
C ALA A 252 14.94 -8.46 -6.33
N PRO A 253 14.32 -8.70 -7.49
CA PRO A 253 13.45 -7.73 -8.15
C PRO A 253 12.11 -7.66 -7.41
N ILE A 254 11.64 -6.44 -7.11
CA ILE A 254 10.44 -6.20 -6.30
C ILE A 254 9.35 -5.38 -7.02
N TRP A 255 9.71 -4.66 -8.08
CA TRP A 255 8.75 -3.87 -8.86
C TRP A 255 9.13 -3.83 -10.33
N LEU A 256 8.13 -3.78 -11.19
CA LEU A 256 8.29 -3.67 -12.64
C LEU A 256 7.41 -2.52 -13.17
N SER A 257 7.96 -1.70 -14.05
CA SER A 257 7.22 -0.63 -14.72
C SER A 257 7.57 -0.58 -16.21
N PRO A 258 6.64 -0.89 -17.11
CA PRO A 258 6.90 -0.83 -18.54
C PRO A 258 6.91 0.61 -19.02
N ARG A 259 7.85 0.94 -19.92
CA ARG A 259 7.88 2.22 -20.61
C ARG A 259 6.77 2.28 -21.65
N SER A 260 6.22 3.49 -21.87
CA SER A 260 5.06 3.71 -22.75
C SER A 260 5.25 3.25 -24.20
N ASP A 261 6.49 3.23 -24.70
CA ASP A 261 6.85 2.76 -26.04
C ASP A 261 7.07 1.25 -26.14
N SER A 262 6.90 0.53 -25.04
CA SER A 262 7.11 -0.93 -24.95
C SER A 262 8.54 -1.41 -25.24
N GLN A 263 9.53 -0.53 -25.27
CA GLN A 263 10.91 -0.92 -25.60
C GLN A 263 11.74 -1.29 -24.38
N GLU A 264 11.33 -0.84 -23.20
CA GLU A 264 12.00 -1.15 -21.92
C GLU A 264 10.98 -1.42 -20.83
N VAL A 265 11.38 -2.24 -19.87
CA VAL A 265 10.71 -2.41 -18.58
C VAL A 265 11.71 -2.07 -17.49
N TYR A 266 11.40 -1.07 -16.68
CA TYR A 266 12.20 -0.71 -15.52
C TYR A 266 11.97 -1.71 -14.40
N VAL A 267 13.04 -2.03 -13.70
CA VAL A 267 13.09 -3.01 -12.61
C VAL A 267 13.62 -2.32 -11.37
N LEU A 268 12.87 -2.34 -10.29
CA LEU A 268 13.36 -1.95 -8.98
C LEU A 268 13.77 -3.21 -8.22
N GLU A 269 14.99 -3.21 -7.71
CA GLU A 269 15.51 -4.28 -6.88
C GLU A 269 15.36 -3.98 -5.39
N GLU A 270 15.35 -5.00 -4.54
CA GLU A 270 15.26 -4.86 -3.08
C GLU A 270 16.41 -4.03 -2.48
N SER A 271 17.55 -4.00 -3.15
CA SER A 271 18.67 -3.10 -2.83
C SER A 271 18.33 -1.61 -3.04
N GLY A 272 17.24 -1.32 -3.76
CA GLY A 272 16.87 0.00 -4.25
C GLY A 272 17.45 0.34 -5.63
N THR A 273 18.31 -0.51 -6.18
CA THR A 273 18.95 -0.27 -7.49
C THR A 273 17.90 -0.30 -8.61
N LEU A 274 18.00 0.66 -9.52
CA LEU A 274 17.23 0.67 -10.75
C LEU A 274 17.97 -0.13 -11.83
N ALA A 275 17.23 -0.97 -12.53
CA ALA A 275 17.66 -1.63 -13.76
C ALA A 275 16.63 -1.42 -14.87
N SER A 276 17.00 -1.67 -16.12
CA SER A 276 16.05 -1.77 -17.22
C SER A 276 16.27 -3.04 -18.02
N LEU A 277 15.18 -3.61 -18.50
CA LEU A 277 15.15 -4.77 -19.38
C LEU A 277 14.72 -4.31 -20.76
N SER A 278 15.60 -4.45 -21.77
CA SER A 278 15.26 -4.17 -23.15
C SER A 278 14.34 -5.25 -23.70
N THR A 279 13.19 -4.85 -24.24
CA THR A 279 12.16 -5.76 -24.75
C THR A 279 12.28 -6.05 -26.25
N VAL A 280 13.27 -5.48 -26.93
CA VAL A 280 13.39 -5.45 -28.39
C VAL A 280 13.77 -6.80 -28.99
N SER A 281 14.26 -7.74 -28.19
CA SER A 281 14.64 -9.08 -28.69
C SER A 281 13.41 -9.89 -29.08
N THR A 282 13.32 -10.29 -30.34
CA THR A 282 12.22 -11.15 -30.84
C THR A 282 12.56 -12.64 -30.77
N SER A 283 13.82 -13.02 -30.55
CA SER A 283 14.29 -14.41 -30.65
C SER A 283 15.36 -14.83 -29.66
N GLY A 284 15.81 -13.92 -28.78
CA GLY A 284 16.81 -14.18 -27.75
C GLY A 284 16.35 -13.70 -26.36
N PRO A 285 17.15 -13.91 -25.32
CA PRO A 285 16.86 -13.35 -24.02
C PRO A 285 16.88 -11.81 -24.09
N ASP A 286 15.95 -11.20 -23.40
CA ASP A 286 15.94 -9.74 -23.24
C ASP A 286 17.15 -9.33 -22.38
N THR A 287 17.78 -8.22 -22.72
CA THR A 287 19.02 -7.77 -22.06
C THR A 287 18.68 -6.89 -20.87
N LEU A 288 19.16 -7.28 -19.68
CA LEU A 288 19.08 -6.47 -18.47
C LEU A 288 20.30 -5.56 -18.37
N THR A 289 20.08 -4.32 -18.01
CA THR A 289 21.12 -3.32 -17.70
C THR A 289 20.83 -2.72 -16.33
N GLU A 290 21.78 -2.77 -15.42
CA GLU A 290 21.68 -2.18 -14.08
C GLU A 290 22.31 -0.77 -14.05
N TYR A 291 21.76 0.10 -13.22
CA TYR A 291 22.19 1.47 -13.02
C TYR A 291 22.53 1.69 -11.54
N PRO A 292 23.71 1.24 -11.07
CA PRO A 292 24.07 1.33 -9.66
C PRO A 292 24.21 2.77 -9.13
N GLY A 293 24.24 3.76 -10.02
CA GLY A 293 24.18 5.19 -9.66
C GLY A 293 22.76 5.72 -9.47
N LEU A 294 21.72 4.88 -9.69
CA LEU A 294 20.32 5.18 -9.46
C LEU A 294 19.81 4.15 -8.45
N ALA A 295 19.96 4.46 -7.16
CA ALA A 295 19.66 3.51 -6.10
C ALA A 295 19.12 4.21 -4.86
N VAL A 296 17.85 3.93 -4.53
CA VAL A 296 17.14 4.47 -3.37
C VAL A 296 16.94 3.36 -2.35
N THR A 297 17.75 3.37 -1.30
CA THR A 297 17.68 2.33 -0.27
C THR A 297 16.33 2.33 0.45
N GLY A 298 15.70 1.16 0.54
CA GLY A 298 14.40 0.98 1.19
C GLY A 298 13.21 1.36 0.32
N ALA A 299 13.41 1.63 -0.97
CA ALA A 299 12.32 1.79 -1.92
C ALA A 299 11.58 0.45 -2.10
N THR A 300 10.25 0.50 -2.13
CA THR A 300 9.37 -0.66 -2.31
C THR A 300 8.53 -0.57 -3.58
N THR A 301 8.40 0.61 -4.14
CA THR A 301 7.65 0.90 -5.35
C THR A 301 8.35 1.98 -6.17
N MET A 302 8.00 2.07 -7.43
CA MET A 302 8.33 3.22 -8.27
C MET A 302 7.10 3.64 -9.07
N THR A 303 6.97 4.93 -9.31
CA THR A 303 5.86 5.51 -10.09
C THR A 303 6.41 6.03 -11.41
N TYR A 304 5.78 5.64 -12.51
CA TYR A 304 6.09 6.12 -13.83
C TYR A 304 5.10 7.21 -14.26
N ASP A 305 5.61 8.40 -14.50
CA ASP A 305 4.85 9.48 -15.11
C ASP A 305 4.98 9.42 -16.64
N LEU A 306 3.88 9.08 -17.28
CA LEU A 306 3.79 8.99 -18.74
C LEU A 306 3.92 10.34 -19.44
N ASN A 307 3.52 11.43 -18.78
CA ASN A 307 3.47 12.76 -19.40
C ASN A 307 4.87 13.38 -19.50
N LEU A 308 5.65 13.21 -18.45
CA LEU A 308 7.01 13.75 -18.37
C LEU A 308 8.09 12.71 -18.71
N ASN A 309 7.73 11.44 -18.92
CA ASN A 309 8.66 10.32 -19.05
C ASN A 309 9.67 10.29 -17.89
N ARG A 310 9.15 10.29 -16.66
CA ARG A 310 9.93 10.26 -15.42
C ARG A 310 9.58 9.06 -14.57
N LEU A 311 10.58 8.56 -13.86
CA LEU A 311 10.36 7.64 -12.74
C LEU A 311 10.58 8.38 -11.43
N TYR A 312 9.72 8.11 -10.47
CA TYR A 312 9.85 8.55 -9.08
C TYR A 312 10.05 7.33 -8.20
N ILE A 313 11.20 7.25 -7.56
CA ILE A 313 11.60 6.14 -6.71
C ILE A 313 11.72 6.69 -5.29
N ALA A 314 10.76 6.35 -4.44
CA ALA A 314 10.68 6.84 -3.07
C ALA A 314 11.06 5.73 -2.09
N GLY A 315 11.98 6.00 -1.18
CA GLY A 315 12.42 5.06 -0.17
C GLY A 315 13.37 5.67 0.84
N GLY A 316 13.47 5.08 2.02
CA GLY A 316 14.33 5.61 3.06
C GLY A 316 14.09 7.10 3.30
N GLN A 317 15.14 7.91 3.26
CA GLN A 317 15.07 9.35 3.52
C GLN A 317 15.09 10.21 2.24
N GLU A 318 14.78 9.63 1.09
CA GLU A 318 14.90 10.32 -0.19
C GLU A 318 13.89 9.85 -1.23
N MET A 319 13.74 10.64 -2.28
CA MET A 319 13.11 10.27 -3.54
C MET A 319 14.02 10.68 -4.68
N GLU A 320 14.33 9.76 -5.59
CA GLU A 320 14.97 10.07 -6.86
C GLU A 320 13.93 10.37 -7.95
N MET A 321 14.22 11.44 -8.71
CA MET A 321 13.53 11.77 -9.96
C MET A 321 14.47 11.40 -11.12
N VAL A 322 14.03 10.50 -11.97
CA VAL A 322 14.83 9.94 -13.07
C VAL A 322 14.17 10.23 -14.41
N ASP A 323 14.88 10.87 -15.33
CA ASP A 323 14.47 11.06 -16.72
C ASP A 323 14.65 9.72 -17.48
N VAL A 324 13.57 9.20 -18.01
CA VAL A 324 13.54 7.97 -18.79
C VAL A 324 13.08 8.19 -20.23
N SER A 325 13.06 9.43 -20.68
CA SER A 325 12.80 9.78 -22.08
C SER A 325 13.93 9.30 -23.02
N GLN A 326 15.08 8.98 -22.45
CA GLN A 326 16.28 8.52 -23.14
C GLN A 326 16.83 7.23 -22.48
N SER A 327 17.68 6.53 -23.20
CA SER A 327 18.41 5.35 -22.70
C SER A 327 19.92 5.62 -22.83
N PRO A 328 20.72 5.53 -21.77
CA PRO A 328 20.35 5.15 -20.39
C PRO A 328 19.52 6.20 -19.65
N PRO A 329 18.77 5.80 -18.60
CA PRO A 329 18.07 6.73 -17.71
C PRO A 329 19.03 7.72 -17.04
N VAL A 330 18.58 8.94 -16.77
CA VAL A 330 19.41 10.00 -16.18
C VAL A 330 18.76 10.52 -14.90
N LEU A 331 19.54 10.56 -13.82
CA LEU A 331 19.10 11.21 -12.58
C LEU A 331 18.88 12.70 -12.82
N ILE A 332 17.67 13.17 -12.58
CA ILE A 332 17.36 14.61 -12.58
C ILE A 332 17.80 15.23 -11.27
N THR A 333 17.34 14.68 -10.16
CA THR A 333 17.66 15.15 -8.81
C THR A 333 17.31 14.10 -7.76
N THR A 334 17.92 14.22 -6.60
CA THR A 334 17.54 13.51 -5.37
C THR A 334 16.87 14.51 -4.42
N ILE A 335 15.66 14.23 -4.02
CA ILE A 335 14.86 15.03 -3.08
C ILE A 335 14.99 14.42 -1.68
N PRO A 336 15.61 15.11 -0.71
CA PRO A 336 15.66 14.63 0.65
C PRO A 336 14.29 14.72 1.31
N ILE A 337 13.84 13.64 1.95
CA ILE A 337 12.59 13.59 2.70
C ILE A 337 12.88 13.93 4.17
N GLN A 338 12.37 15.07 4.61
CA GLN A 338 12.60 15.60 5.93
C GLN A 338 11.38 15.43 6.82
N PRO A 339 11.55 15.21 8.14
CA PRO A 339 10.44 15.24 9.07
C PRO A 339 9.75 16.59 9.05
N PHE A 340 8.43 16.59 9.27
CA PHE A 340 7.64 17.81 9.36
C PHE A 340 8.19 18.76 10.44
N THR A 341 8.30 20.04 10.13
CA THR A 341 9.06 21.02 10.95
C THR A 341 8.52 21.27 12.36
N LEU A 342 7.23 20.99 12.61
CA LEU A 342 6.67 21.07 13.97
C LEU A 342 7.12 19.92 14.88
N LEU A 343 7.68 18.85 14.31
CA LEU A 343 8.30 17.77 15.07
C LEU A 343 9.77 18.14 15.36
N SER A 344 10.00 19.21 16.08
CA SER A 344 11.35 19.72 16.41
C SER A 344 12.16 18.80 17.32
N LEU A 345 12.10 17.49 17.10
CA LEU A 345 12.80 16.48 17.86
C LEU A 345 14.07 16.05 17.12
N PRO A 346 15.25 16.14 17.78
CA PRO A 346 16.54 15.90 17.11
C PRO A 346 16.75 14.46 16.61
N SER A 347 15.88 13.52 16.99
CA SER A 347 15.96 12.11 16.59
C SER A 347 14.90 11.67 15.59
N ALA A 348 14.07 12.60 15.10
CA ALA A 348 13.07 12.26 14.09
C ALA A 348 13.76 11.97 12.74
N ALA A 349 13.39 10.86 12.14
CA ALA A 349 13.74 10.51 10.77
C ALA A 349 12.46 10.31 9.96
N ALA A 350 12.46 10.71 8.70
CA ALA A 350 11.34 10.43 7.81
C ALA A 350 11.69 9.27 6.87
N THR A 351 10.69 8.41 6.61
CA THR A 351 10.81 7.28 5.70
C THR A 351 9.77 7.42 4.59
N ALA A 352 10.23 7.57 3.36
CA ALA A 352 9.38 7.59 2.17
C ALA A 352 8.90 6.18 1.81
N THR A 353 7.70 6.08 1.28
CA THR A 353 7.08 4.79 0.94
C THR A 353 6.53 4.72 -0.48
N SER A 354 5.98 5.80 -0.99
CA SER A 354 5.42 5.85 -2.34
C SER A 354 5.34 7.29 -2.85
N ALA A 355 5.15 7.45 -4.13
CA ALA A 355 4.95 8.75 -4.75
C ALA A 355 3.78 8.71 -5.74
N ALA A 356 3.13 9.85 -5.95
CA ALA A 356 2.14 10.04 -7.01
C ALA A 356 2.35 11.38 -7.70
N ALA A 357 2.49 11.36 -9.01
CA ALA A 357 2.57 12.56 -9.82
C ALA A 357 1.16 13.04 -10.18
N LEU A 358 0.97 14.35 -10.18
CA LEU A 358 -0.26 14.94 -10.69
C LEU A 358 -0.33 14.79 -12.21
N PRO A 359 -1.50 14.48 -12.78
CA PRO A 359 -1.67 14.38 -14.21
C PRO A 359 -1.30 15.64 -15.01
N ASP A 360 -1.34 16.81 -14.39
CA ASP A 360 -0.96 18.08 -15.01
C ASP A 360 0.57 18.31 -15.07
N GLY A 361 1.37 17.40 -14.49
CA GLY A 361 2.82 17.48 -14.47
C GLY A 361 3.37 18.64 -13.61
N SER A 362 2.60 19.16 -12.68
CA SER A 362 3.02 20.29 -11.85
C SER A 362 3.74 19.86 -10.58
N ARG A 363 3.32 18.75 -9.97
CA ARG A 363 3.82 18.28 -8.67
C ARG A 363 3.83 16.77 -8.55
N VAL A 364 4.73 16.31 -7.68
CA VAL A 364 4.75 14.94 -7.14
C VAL A 364 4.51 15.01 -5.64
N TYR A 365 3.64 14.16 -5.15
CA TYR A 365 3.33 13.98 -3.73
C TYR A 365 3.98 12.70 -3.24
N VAL A 366 4.83 12.81 -2.22
CA VAL A 366 5.60 11.68 -1.68
C VAL A 366 5.06 11.33 -0.30
N ALA A 367 4.45 10.15 -0.18
CA ALA A 367 4.06 9.60 1.11
C ALA A 367 5.29 9.27 1.93
N SER A 368 5.27 9.67 3.17
CA SER A 368 6.31 9.34 4.13
C SER A 368 5.75 9.34 5.55
N TYR A 369 6.52 8.81 6.48
CA TYR A 369 6.21 8.91 7.89
C TYR A 369 7.46 9.28 8.68
N ALA A 370 7.28 10.12 9.69
CA ALA A 370 8.31 10.38 10.67
C ALA A 370 8.21 9.38 11.81
N THR A 371 9.35 8.85 12.25
CA THR A 371 9.43 7.95 13.40
C THR A 371 10.00 8.70 14.58
N LEU A 372 9.24 8.73 15.69
CA LEU A 372 9.66 9.31 16.97
C LEU A 372 9.88 8.20 17.99
N PRO A 373 11.12 8.00 18.44
CA PRO A 373 11.41 7.01 19.46
C PRO A 373 10.85 7.43 20.82
N SER A 374 10.53 6.44 21.64
CA SER A 374 10.22 6.59 23.07
C SER A 374 11.15 5.67 23.87
N GLU A 375 11.69 6.16 24.97
CA GLU A 375 12.44 5.35 25.92
C GLU A 375 11.66 5.28 27.22
N LEU A 376 11.48 4.08 27.73
CA LEU A 376 10.63 3.80 28.87
C LEU A 376 11.38 3.03 29.95
N THR A 377 11.09 3.36 31.21
CA THR A 377 11.34 2.48 32.34
C THR A 377 10.04 1.82 32.74
N ILE A 378 10.01 0.50 32.80
CA ILE A 378 8.85 -0.29 33.17
C ILE A 378 9.03 -0.76 34.64
N SER A 379 8.08 -0.42 35.48
CA SER A 379 8.13 -0.68 36.94
C SER A 379 7.26 -1.85 37.37
N SER A 380 6.21 -2.15 36.64
CA SER A 380 5.36 -3.29 36.95
C SER A 380 4.65 -3.80 35.68
N VAL A 381 4.27 -5.05 35.72
CA VAL A 381 3.41 -5.68 34.72
C VAL A 381 2.30 -6.46 35.43
N SER A 382 1.09 -6.42 34.90
CA SER A 382 -0.04 -7.23 35.33
C SER A 382 -0.66 -7.90 34.12
N SER A 383 -1.31 -9.04 34.31
CA SER A 383 -2.00 -9.78 33.27
C SER A 383 -3.35 -10.26 33.75
N ASP A 384 -4.37 -10.12 32.93
CA ASP A 384 -5.71 -10.69 33.16
C ASP A 384 -5.92 -12.01 32.39
N GLY A 385 -4.86 -12.52 31.73
CA GLY A 385 -4.92 -13.72 30.88
C GLY A 385 -5.35 -13.44 29.44
N THR A 386 -5.67 -12.19 29.12
CA THR A 386 -6.00 -11.73 27.76
C THR A 386 -5.11 -10.57 27.37
N ASN A 387 -4.87 -9.65 28.29
CA ASN A 387 -4.03 -8.48 28.11
C ASN A 387 -2.94 -8.42 29.19
N ALA A 388 -1.78 -7.91 28.80
CA ALA A 388 -0.75 -7.47 29.72
C ALA A 388 -0.78 -5.94 29.84
N THR A 389 -0.72 -5.44 31.08
CA THR A 389 -0.67 -4.01 31.40
C THR A 389 0.68 -3.69 32.02
N TYR A 390 1.43 -2.79 31.38
CA TYR A 390 2.78 -2.38 31.78
C TYR A 390 2.73 -0.95 32.32
N ALA A 391 3.08 -0.78 33.60
CA ALA A 391 3.26 0.55 34.17
C ALA A 391 4.63 1.10 33.79
N TYR A 392 4.66 2.29 33.21
CA TYR A 392 5.88 2.88 32.69
C TYR A 392 6.06 4.34 33.12
N THR A 393 7.30 4.78 33.02
CA THR A 393 7.69 6.18 33.04
C THR A 393 8.49 6.48 31.78
N LEU A 394 8.10 7.53 31.05
CA LEU A 394 8.86 8.01 29.90
C LEU A 394 10.20 8.60 30.40
N THR A 395 11.31 8.09 29.88
CA THR A 395 12.66 8.56 30.22
C THR A 395 13.23 9.47 29.16
N ALA A 396 12.85 9.26 27.90
CA ALA A 396 13.21 10.13 26.77
C ALA A 396 12.23 9.93 25.60
N GLY A 397 12.18 10.91 24.71
CA GLY A 397 11.43 10.85 23.47
C GLY A 397 9.97 11.26 23.61
N HIS A 398 9.12 10.73 22.76
CA HIS A 398 7.69 11.03 22.67
C HIS A 398 6.87 10.03 23.50
N ASP A 399 5.78 10.47 24.10
CA ASP A 399 4.89 9.59 24.86
C ASP A 399 4.24 8.54 23.95
N LEU A 400 3.94 7.37 24.52
CA LEU A 400 3.29 6.31 23.76
C LEU A 400 1.86 6.70 23.40
N THR A 401 1.47 6.31 22.20
CA THR A 401 0.08 6.35 21.77
C THR A 401 -0.41 4.94 21.45
N GLN A 402 -1.71 4.77 21.38
CA GLN A 402 -2.32 3.52 20.95
C GLN A 402 -1.90 3.16 19.52
N GLY A 403 -1.72 1.88 19.23
CA GLY A 403 -1.32 1.39 17.92
C GLY A 403 0.19 1.43 17.64
N VAL A 404 0.99 2.05 18.51
CA VAL A 404 2.45 2.06 18.31
C VAL A 404 3.09 0.74 18.70
N SER A 405 4.20 0.43 18.04
CA SER A 405 5.03 -0.71 18.40
C SER A 405 5.90 -0.36 19.61
N VAL A 406 5.92 -1.22 20.62
CA VAL A 406 6.79 -1.12 21.77
C VAL A 406 7.56 -2.42 21.98
N THR A 407 8.88 -2.32 22.15
CA THR A 407 9.74 -3.45 22.47
C THR A 407 10.08 -3.40 23.95
N VAL A 408 9.72 -4.45 24.68
CA VAL A 408 9.97 -4.61 26.13
C VAL A 408 11.09 -5.61 26.32
N ALA A 409 12.02 -5.30 27.22
CA ALA A 409 13.13 -6.17 27.56
C ALA A 409 13.47 -6.10 29.06
N GLY A 410 13.84 -7.24 29.62
CA GLY A 410 14.32 -7.35 30.99
C GLY A 410 13.25 -7.52 32.05
N THR A 411 12.03 -7.92 31.68
CA THR A 411 10.99 -8.26 32.67
C THR A 411 11.33 -9.51 33.47
N HIS A 412 12.18 -10.38 32.90
CA HIS A 412 12.47 -11.72 33.43
C HIS A 412 11.23 -12.58 33.66
N GLN A 413 10.15 -12.28 32.94
CA GLN A 413 8.89 -13.03 32.95
C GLN A 413 8.67 -13.63 31.56
N THR A 414 8.47 -14.96 31.49
CA THR A 414 8.28 -15.67 30.21
C THR A 414 7.06 -15.12 29.48
N GLY A 415 7.26 -14.70 28.22
CA GLY A 415 6.21 -14.17 27.35
C GLY A 415 5.90 -12.68 27.56
N PHE A 416 6.61 -11.97 28.45
CA PHE A 416 6.41 -10.52 28.67
C PHE A 416 7.54 -9.65 28.11
N ASP A 417 8.61 -10.25 27.62
CA ASP A 417 9.64 -9.60 26.81
C ASP A 417 9.35 -9.84 25.33
N GLY A 418 9.53 -8.83 24.50
CA GLY A 418 9.28 -8.90 23.06
C GLY A 418 8.75 -7.59 22.51
N THR A 419 8.37 -7.62 21.23
CA THR A 419 7.77 -6.48 20.56
C THR A 419 6.25 -6.67 20.50
N PHE A 420 5.53 -5.67 20.98
CA PHE A 420 4.08 -5.65 21.11
C PHE A 420 3.51 -4.39 20.46
N ILE A 421 2.23 -4.44 20.14
CA ILE A 421 1.46 -3.25 19.74
C ILE A 421 0.65 -2.75 20.94
N VAL A 422 0.72 -1.46 21.20
CA VAL A 422 -0.04 -0.81 22.26
C VAL A 422 -1.53 -0.84 21.91
N ALA A 423 -2.28 -1.66 22.65
CA ALA A 423 -3.73 -1.80 22.46
C ALA A 423 -4.50 -0.66 23.14
N ALA A 424 -4.00 -0.14 24.24
CA ALA A 424 -4.60 1.01 24.95
C ALA A 424 -3.57 1.72 25.83
N ILE A 425 -3.77 3.01 26.05
CA ILE A 425 -3.12 3.78 27.12
C ILE A 425 -4.11 3.93 28.25
N VAL A 426 -3.72 3.50 29.44
CA VAL A 426 -4.57 3.48 30.65
C VAL A 426 -3.89 4.28 31.76
N SER A 427 -4.66 4.99 32.53
CA SER A 427 -4.14 5.73 33.69
C SER A 427 -5.02 5.57 34.94
N ALA A 428 -4.38 5.57 36.11
CA ALA A 428 -5.04 5.65 37.40
C ALA A 428 -6.10 4.56 37.69
N THR A 429 -5.79 3.30 37.39
CA THR A 429 -6.62 2.15 37.78
C THR A 429 -5.98 1.36 38.90
N ALA A 430 -6.72 0.39 39.48
CA ALA A 430 -6.19 -0.48 40.54
C ALA A 430 -4.98 -1.33 40.10
N VAL A 431 -4.88 -1.62 38.80
CA VAL A 431 -3.78 -2.39 38.21
C VAL A 431 -2.74 -1.50 37.51
N CYS A 432 -3.00 -0.20 37.44
CA CYS A 432 -2.12 0.81 36.85
C CYS A 432 -2.03 2.02 37.80
N PRO A 433 -1.04 2.09 38.67
CA PRO A 433 -0.89 3.19 39.64
C PRO A 433 -0.45 4.52 39.02
N GLY A 434 -0.14 4.55 37.73
CA GLY A 434 0.33 5.72 37.00
C GLY A 434 -0.16 5.70 35.54
N THR A 435 0.73 5.89 34.61
CA THR A 435 0.49 5.70 33.19
C THR A 435 0.90 4.29 32.80
N CYS A 436 0.04 3.60 32.09
CA CYS A 436 0.30 2.24 31.62
C CYS A 436 -0.06 2.11 30.14
N PHE A 437 0.61 1.22 29.46
CA PHE A 437 0.14 0.70 28.18
C PHE A 437 -0.33 -0.76 28.32
N GLN A 438 -1.33 -1.11 27.56
CA GLN A 438 -1.83 -2.48 27.44
C GLN A 438 -1.48 -3.06 26.10
N VAL A 439 -1.19 -4.36 26.09
CA VAL A 439 -0.96 -5.15 24.89
C VAL A 439 -1.77 -6.44 24.97
N SER A 440 -2.20 -6.99 23.84
CA SER A 440 -2.78 -8.34 23.83
C SER A 440 -1.70 -9.36 24.16
N ASN A 441 -1.89 -10.09 25.25
CA ASN A 441 -0.93 -11.08 25.72
C ASN A 441 -1.62 -12.07 26.66
N THR A 442 -1.60 -13.35 26.29
CA THR A 442 -2.23 -14.44 27.04
C THR A 442 -1.28 -15.14 28.01
N ALA A 443 -0.04 -14.67 28.11
CA ALA A 443 0.95 -15.28 29.02
C ALA A 443 0.55 -15.15 30.49
N VAL A 444 0.90 -16.15 31.27
CA VAL A 444 0.62 -16.18 32.70
C VAL A 444 1.77 -15.52 33.45
N LEU A 445 1.43 -14.54 34.27
CA LEU A 445 2.40 -13.77 35.06
C LEU A 445 2.79 -14.49 36.34
N ALA A 446 4.08 -14.60 36.61
CA ALA A 446 4.60 -15.17 37.83
C ALA A 446 4.86 -14.10 38.93
N SER A 447 5.12 -12.84 38.54
CA SER A 447 5.37 -11.73 39.49
C SER A 447 4.93 -10.41 38.83
N THR A 448 4.30 -9.54 39.64
CA THR A 448 3.82 -8.23 39.18
C THR A 448 4.89 -7.14 39.18
N SER A 449 5.91 -7.26 40.04
CA SER A 449 6.98 -6.26 40.15
C SER A 449 8.12 -6.63 39.19
N VAL A 450 8.45 -5.73 38.30
CA VAL A 450 9.54 -5.88 37.32
C VAL A 450 10.41 -4.62 37.30
N SER A 451 11.64 -4.75 36.84
CA SER A 451 12.52 -3.63 36.53
C SER A 451 13.02 -3.85 35.11
N ALA A 452 12.29 -3.31 34.16
CA ALA A 452 12.50 -3.55 32.73
C ALA A 452 12.59 -2.22 31.98
N SER A 453 13.03 -2.30 30.74
CA SER A 453 13.07 -1.19 29.80
C SER A 453 12.11 -1.43 28.63
N GLY A 454 11.69 -0.35 27.99
CA GLY A 454 10.92 -0.39 26.78
C GLY A 454 11.39 0.69 25.80
N THR A 455 11.29 0.37 24.52
CA THR A 455 11.50 1.35 23.44
C THR A 455 10.27 1.35 22.54
N GLY A 456 9.65 2.51 22.39
CA GLY A 456 8.51 2.71 21.51
C GLY A 456 8.92 3.40 20.20
N SER A 457 8.11 3.20 19.16
CA SER A 457 8.29 3.85 17.87
C SER A 457 6.95 4.43 17.43
N ASN A 458 6.77 5.73 17.64
CA ASN A 458 5.58 6.44 17.20
C ASN A 458 5.73 6.87 15.73
N ILE A 459 4.65 6.75 14.97
CA ILE A 459 4.64 7.01 13.53
C ILE A 459 3.70 8.16 13.24
N PHE A 460 4.22 9.14 12.49
CA PHE A 460 3.49 10.33 12.08
C PHE A 460 3.49 10.40 10.54
N PRO A 461 2.34 10.14 9.89
CA PRO A 461 2.21 10.27 8.44
C PRO A 461 2.43 11.72 8.01
N GLN A 462 3.09 11.88 6.89
CA GLN A 462 3.29 13.16 6.25
C GLN A 462 3.41 13.00 4.74
N VAL A 463 3.25 14.11 4.01
CA VAL A 463 3.42 14.14 2.58
C VAL A 463 4.39 15.26 2.20
N THR A 464 5.44 14.92 1.49
CA THR A 464 6.34 15.91 0.90
C THR A 464 5.85 16.28 -0.49
N VAL A 465 5.67 17.56 -0.74
CA VAL A 465 5.25 18.12 -2.02
C VAL A 465 6.47 18.58 -2.79
N VAL A 466 6.63 18.09 -3.99
CA VAL A 466 7.78 18.38 -4.87
C VAL A 466 7.28 19.04 -6.15
N ASN A 467 7.84 20.18 -6.49
CA ASN A 467 7.54 20.88 -7.74
C ASN A 467 8.35 20.27 -8.89
N GLU A 468 7.66 19.85 -9.94
CA GLU A 468 8.28 19.18 -11.08
C GLU A 468 9.02 20.11 -12.03
N THR A 469 8.73 21.41 -11.99
CA THR A 469 9.44 22.40 -12.81
C THR A 469 10.76 22.82 -12.19
N SER A 470 10.74 23.09 -10.87
CA SER A 470 11.96 23.48 -10.14
C SER A 470 12.76 22.28 -9.63
N ASN A 471 12.19 21.08 -9.68
CA ASN A 471 12.75 19.83 -9.16
C ASN A 471 13.20 19.98 -7.68
N SER A 472 12.34 20.57 -6.86
CA SER A 472 12.64 20.86 -5.46
C SER A 472 11.41 20.73 -4.57
N THR A 473 11.63 20.48 -3.28
CA THR A 473 10.57 20.46 -2.27
C THR A 473 9.92 21.83 -2.16
N GLU A 474 8.58 21.89 -2.24
CA GLU A 474 7.79 23.09 -1.95
C GLU A 474 7.44 23.16 -0.47
N THR A 475 6.88 22.07 0.05
CA THR A 475 6.44 21.98 1.45
C THR A 475 6.36 20.54 1.93
N THR A 476 6.20 20.35 3.24
CA THR A 476 5.83 19.08 3.84
C THR A 476 4.55 19.26 4.63
N VAL A 477 3.54 18.45 4.31
CA VAL A 477 2.20 18.50 4.90
C VAL A 477 2.13 17.44 6.00
N ALA A 478 1.87 17.86 7.24
CA ALA A 478 1.52 16.94 8.30
C ALA A 478 0.12 16.40 8.06
N VAL A 479 -0.03 15.09 8.20
CA VAL A 479 -1.31 14.42 8.03
C VAL A 479 -1.72 13.85 9.38
N PRO A 480 -2.91 14.20 9.92
CA PRO A 480 -3.43 13.54 11.10
C PRO A 480 -3.74 12.08 10.76
N GLY A 481 -3.18 11.15 11.48
CA GLY A 481 -3.33 9.74 11.15
C GLY A 481 -2.74 8.86 12.23
N PHE A 482 -3.22 9.06 13.46
CA PHE A 482 -3.03 8.06 14.50
C PHE A 482 -4.09 6.97 14.32
N PRO A 483 -3.74 5.71 14.70
CA PRO A 483 -4.72 4.64 14.75
C PRO A 483 -5.97 5.13 15.49
N ASP A 484 -7.14 4.90 14.91
CA ASP A 484 -8.38 5.23 15.59
C ASP A 484 -8.48 4.39 16.88
N ALA A 485 -8.59 5.08 18.01
CA ALA A 485 -8.70 4.47 19.33
C ALA A 485 -9.89 3.50 19.46
N THR A 486 -10.86 3.56 18.55
CA THR A 486 -12.03 2.70 18.57
C THR A 486 -11.76 1.28 18.06
N ILE A 487 -10.67 1.09 17.31
CA ILE A 487 -10.32 -0.21 16.72
C ILE A 487 -9.47 -1.06 17.68
N ALA A 488 -8.71 -0.43 18.54
CA ALA A 488 -7.87 -1.12 19.50
C ALA A 488 -8.72 -1.71 20.64
N GLY A 489 -8.62 -2.99 20.81
CA GLY A 489 -9.38 -3.75 21.80
C GLY A 489 -10.28 -4.82 21.19
N SER A 490 -10.34 -4.92 19.88
CA SER A 490 -10.91 -6.09 19.20
C SER A 490 -10.01 -7.30 19.45
N LEU A 491 -10.61 -8.42 19.86
CA LEU A 491 -9.92 -9.72 20.00
C LEU A 491 -9.27 -10.21 18.69
N TYR A 492 -9.56 -9.54 17.58
CA TYR A 492 -9.11 -9.86 16.22
C TYR A 492 -8.25 -8.78 15.59
N TYR A 493 -7.81 -7.80 16.37
CA TYR A 493 -6.85 -6.81 15.89
C TYR A 493 -5.51 -7.49 15.62
N VAL A 494 -5.26 -7.78 14.39
CA VAL A 494 -3.92 -8.12 13.91
C VAL A 494 -3.34 -6.81 13.36
N PRO A 495 -2.25 -6.27 13.91
CA PRO A 495 -1.60 -5.09 13.35
C PRO A 495 -0.95 -5.49 12.02
N ALA A 496 -1.74 -5.50 10.96
CA ALA A 496 -1.31 -5.83 9.61
C ALA A 496 -0.29 -4.81 9.09
N CYS A 497 -0.34 -3.59 9.60
CA CYS A 497 0.37 -2.46 9.02
C CYS A 497 1.89 -2.52 9.16
N ALA A 498 2.43 -3.10 10.25
CA ALA A 498 3.88 -3.23 10.42
C ALA A 498 4.52 -4.17 9.39
N SER A 499 3.77 -5.14 8.90
CA SER A 499 4.17 -6.11 7.88
C SER A 499 3.50 -5.87 6.53
N ALA A 500 2.67 -4.84 6.39
CA ALA A 500 2.00 -4.52 5.15
C ALA A 500 3.02 -4.15 4.07
N ARG A 501 2.90 -4.76 2.91
CA ARG A 501 3.70 -4.42 1.73
C ARG A 501 3.60 -2.94 1.38
N PHE A 502 2.41 -2.38 1.52
CA PHE A 502 2.10 -0.99 1.21
C PHE A 502 1.49 -0.31 2.43
N ARG A 503 2.35 0.12 3.36
CA ARG A 503 1.93 0.76 4.61
C ARG A 503 1.29 2.13 4.40
N PHE A 504 1.87 2.91 3.48
CA PHE A 504 1.35 4.20 3.04
C PHE A 504 1.46 4.26 1.52
N THR A 505 0.36 4.53 0.83
CA THR A 505 0.34 4.69 -0.63
C THR A 505 -0.29 6.00 -1.03
N MET A 506 0.19 6.55 -2.14
CA MET A 506 -0.34 7.78 -2.74
C MET A 506 -1.08 7.48 -4.04
N ALA A 507 -2.15 8.24 -4.27
CA ALA A 507 -2.76 8.37 -5.59
C ALA A 507 -3.10 9.84 -5.86
N ALA A 508 -3.08 10.24 -7.12
CA ALA A 508 -3.49 11.55 -7.56
C ALA A 508 -4.90 11.49 -8.15
N GLY A 509 -5.72 12.50 -7.88
CA GLY A 509 -6.99 12.69 -8.59
C GLY A 509 -6.75 12.96 -10.08
N GLY A 510 -7.61 12.41 -10.93
CA GLY A 510 -7.44 12.54 -12.39
C GLY A 510 -7.52 13.98 -12.91
N ASP A 511 -8.12 14.88 -12.16
CA ASP A 511 -8.24 16.31 -12.47
C ASP A 511 -7.10 17.16 -11.86
N SER A 512 -6.13 16.53 -11.19
CA SER A 512 -5.02 17.19 -10.50
C SER A 512 -5.42 18.12 -9.34
N THR A 513 -6.66 18.07 -8.86
CA THR A 513 -7.12 18.95 -7.76
C THR A 513 -6.86 18.37 -6.38
N ARG A 514 -6.61 17.06 -6.30
CA ARG A 514 -6.44 16.32 -5.05
C ARG A 514 -5.32 15.31 -5.13
N ALA A 515 -4.65 15.12 -4.00
CA ALA A 515 -3.77 13.99 -3.74
C ALA A 515 -4.28 13.22 -2.51
N TYR A 516 -4.19 11.91 -2.56
CA TYR A 516 -4.75 11.01 -1.56
C TYR A 516 -3.64 10.15 -0.96
N LEU A 517 -3.62 10.08 0.38
CA LEU A 517 -2.71 9.23 1.13
C LEU A 517 -3.53 8.16 1.86
N SER A 518 -3.37 6.89 1.49
CA SER A 518 -3.86 5.81 2.32
C SER A 518 -2.91 5.59 3.51
N SER A 519 -3.48 5.53 4.70
CA SER A 519 -2.75 5.28 5.95
C SER A 519 -3.27 3.99 6.58
N CYS A 520 -2.50 2.93 6.42
CA CYS A 520 -2.85 1.65 7.04
C CYS A 520 -2.93 1.78 8.56
N ASP A 521 -1.93 2.39 9.18
CA ASP A 521 -1.89 2.60 10.64
C ASP A 521 -3.00 3.53 11.14
N GLY A 522 -3.43 4.48 10.32
CA GLY A 522 -4.49 5.43 10.67
C GLY A 522 -5.90 4.91 10.41
N GLY A 523 -6.03 3.82 9.66
CA GLY A 523 -7.33 3.28 9.27
C GLY A 523 -8.14 4.22 8.37
N ASN A 524 -7.48 5.07 7.58
CA ASN A 524 -8.15 6.10 6.78
C ASN A 524 -7.39 6.45 5.50
N VAL A 525 -8.07 7.17 4.62
CA VAL A 525 -7.51 7.85 3.46
C VAL A 525 -7.55 9.36 3.73
N ASN A 526 -6.41 9.98 3.65
CA ASN A 526 -6.23 11.41 3.89
C ASN A 526 -6.22 12.17 2.58
N ILE A 527 -6.85 13.33 2.55
CA ILE A 527 -7.08 14.15 1.36
C ILE A 527 -6.29 15.45 1.47
N ILE A 528 -5.56 15.77 0.42
CA ILE A 528 -4.73 16.96 0.30
C ILE A 528 -5.23 17.80 -0.88
N ASP A 529 -5.50 19.08 -0.64
CA ASP A 529 -5.78 20.05 -1.68
C ASP A 529 -4.49 20.44 -2.40
N THR A 530 -4.43 20.20 -3.69
CA THR A 530 -3.22 20.46 -4.49
C THR A 530 -3.05 21.94 -4.86
N SER A 531 -4.10 22.75 -4.73
CA SER A 531 -4.00 24.19 -5.01
C SER A 531 -3.31 24.96 -3.89
N SER A 532 -3.44 24.49 -2.66
CA SER A 532 -2.89 25.12 -1.46
C SER A 532 -1.83 24.24 -0.75
N ASP A 533 -1.68 22.99 -1.17
CA ASP A 533 -0.81 21.99 -0.56
C ASP A 533 -1.06 21.82 0.95
N ILE A 534 -2.33 21.70 1.32
CA ILE A 534 -2.77 21.51 2.70
C ILE A 534 -3.62 20.26 2.84
N TYR A 535 -3.54 19.65 4.02
CA TYR A 535 -4.49 18.62 4.43
C TYR A 535 -5.90 19.23 4.59
N ILE A 536 -6.91 18.56 4.04
CA ILE A 536 -8.31 19.00 4.14
C ILE A 536 -9.05 18.16 5.16
N GLU A 537 -9.14 16.86 4.91
CA GLU A 537 -9.92 15.91 5.70
C GLU A 537 -9.46 14.46 5.48
N ASN A 538 -10.07 13.53 6.19
CA ASN A 538 -9.86 12.11 5.97
C ASN A 538 -11.19 11.37 5.77
N GLN A 539 -11.11 10.26 5.07
CA GLN A 539 -12.21 9.30 4.92
C GLN A 539 -11.84 8.02 5.67
N PRO A 540 -12.57 7.64 6.72
CA PRO A 540 -12.31 6.41 7.45
C PRO A 540 -12.55 5.20 6.55
N ALA A 541 -11.65 4.23 6.61
CA ALA A 541 -11.81 2.99 5.89
C ALA A 541 -12.99 2.20 6.48
N PRO A 542 -13.93 1.72 5.66
CA PRO A 542 -15.08 0.97 6.12
C PRO A 542 -14.72 -0.48 6.43
N THR A 543 -15.40 -1.06 7.41
CA THR A 543 -15.40 -2.51 7.55
C THR A 543 -16.21 -3.14 6.42
N GLY A 544 -15.70 -4.23 5.84
CA GLY A 544 -16.45 -5.04 4.88
C GLY A 544 -17.71 -5.64 5.51
N THR A 545 -18.71 -5.90 4.68
CA THR A 545 -19.92 -6.62 5.12
C THR A 545 -19.60 -8.09 5.30
N ARG A 546 -20.32 -8.73 6.21
CA ARG A 546 -20.17 -10.16 6.48
C ARG A 546 -21.26 -10.96 5.83
N PRO A 547 -20.93 -12.14 5.30
CA PRO A 547 -21.94 -13.07 4.82
C PRO A 547 -22.86 -13.63 5.92
N THR A 548 -22.39 -13.72 7.18
CA THR A 548 -23.15 -14.26 8.30
C THR A 548 -22.70 -13.66 9.62
N ASN A 549 -23.63 -13.06 10.32
CA ASN A 549 -23.45 -12.28 11.52
C ASN A 549 -23.12 -13.12 12.77
N PRO A 550 -22.04 -12.80 13.53
CA PRO A 550 -22.21 -12.60 14.94
C PRO A 550 -21.88 -11.17 15.34
N PRO A 551 -22.62 -10.59 16.28
CA PRO A 551 -22.48 -9.19 16.68
C PRO A 551 -21.13 -8.82 17.34
N THR A 552 -20.28 -9.81 17.59
CA THR A 552 -19.01 -9.66 18.31
C THR A 552 -17.82 -9.23 17.44
N LEU A 553 -17.98 -9.10 16.13
CA LEU A 553 -16.90 -8.71 15.22
C LEU A 553 -17.13 -7.31 14.60
N GLN A 554 -17.88 -6.46 15.26
CA GLN A 554 -18.12 -5.08 14.80
C GLN A 554 -16.87 -4.19 14.79
N ASN A 555 -15.75 -4.66 15.34
CA ASN A 555 -14.50 -3.91 15.45
C ASN A 555 -13.35 -4.61 14.69
N ALA A 556 -13.62 -5.13 13.50
CA ALA A 556 -12.56 -5.66 12.65
C ALA A 556 -11.60 -4.53 12.23
N PRO A 557 -10.31 -4.80 12.05
CA PRO A 557 -9.35 -3.84 11.53
C PRO A 557 -9.87 -3.22 10.23
N GLN A 558 -9.59 -1.93 10.06
CA GLN A 558 -9.96 -1.15 8.89
C GLN A 558 -8.68 -0.57 8.32
N ASN A 559 -7.91 -1.41 7.61
CA ASN A 559 -6.56 -1.04 7.20
C ASN A 559 -6.53 -0.80 5.69
N PRO A 560 -6.49 0.46 5.22
CA PRO A 560 -6.24 0.73 3.82
C PRO A 560 -4.81 0.29 3.48
N VAL A 561 -4.69 -0.72 2.62
CA VAL A 561 -3.42 -1.39 2.31
C VAL A 561 -2.89 -1.05 0.94
N PHE A 562 -3.71 -0.52 0.04
CA PHE A 562 -3.30 -0.11 -1.28
C PHE A 562 -4.28 0.90 -1.89
N MET A 563 -3.79 1.78 -2.74
CA MET A 563 -4.62 2.78 -3.39
C MET A 563 -4.20 2.98 -4.85
N ILE A 564 -5.18 3.19 -5.70
CA ILE A 564 -4.97 3.52 -7.12
C ILE A 564 -5.87 4.69 -7.51
N ALA A 565 -5.44 5.43 -8.54
CA ALA A 565 -6.39 6.23 -9.30
C ALA A 565 -7.39 5.26 -9.94
N GLY A 566 -8.65 5.51 -9.71
CA GLY A 566 -9.72 4.61 -10.14
C GLY A 566 -10.37 5.03 -11.46
N PRO A 567 -11.37 4.32 -11.91
CA PRO A 567 -12.10 4.64 -13.15
C PRO A 567 -12.97 5.88 -13.04
#